data_033c3877283cb5b36560fc50174099a9
#
_entry.id   033c3877283cb5b36560fc50174099a9
#
_cell.length_a   1.000
_cell.length_b   1.000
_cell.length_c   1.000
_cell.angle_alpha   90.00
_cell.angle_beta   90.00
_cell.angle_gamma   90.00
#
_symmetry.space_group_name_H-M   'P 1'
#
loop_
_entity.id
_entity.type
_entity.pdbx_description
1 polymer ?
#
loop_
_entity_poly.entity_id
_entity_poly.type
_entity_poly.pdbx_seq_one_letter_code
_entity_poly.pdbx_strand_id
1 'polypeptide(L)'
;MTEGGISRREFSLGMLAGGCFALGCPGCLSGGRGLRYACKGELHRDFHASILDGVNYLLDNYGEAAAREVLSVTAREVYRTMREKLSRGASSELVEWWRYYLEREGGVYRLEEGSDGSAVLSVDGGPALAHLEKRGISGGRRVCWATRVLNEALAADSPFRLVLEETDGGCRQRLSRKTDGGAV
;
A
#
# COMPACT_ATOMS: atom_id res chain seq x y z
N MET A 1 2.30 -42.67 -8.77
CA MET A 1 1.75 -41.49 -8.08
C MET A 1 2.50 -40.30 -8.64
N THR A 2 1.92 -39.62 -9.62
CA THR A 2 2.56 -38.49 -10.33
C THR A 2 2.04 -37.20 -9.70
N GLU A 3 2.92 -36.46 -9.02
CA GLU A 3 2.65 -35.14 -8.51
C GLU A 3 2.53 -34.14 -9.67
N GLY A 4 1.31 -33.76 -10.00
CA GLY A 4 1.00 -32.70 -10.96
C GLY A 4 1.14 -31.34 -10.33
N GLY A 5 2.33 -30.81 -10.22
CA GLY A 5 2.55 -29.43 -9.80
C GLY A 5 2.13 -28.46 -10.90
N ILE A 6 1.18 -27.58 -10.61
CA ILE A 6 0.78 -26.49 -11.51
C ILE A 6 1.96 -25.56 -11.73
N SER A 7 2.36 -25.33 -12.98
CA SER A 7 3.48 -24.46 -13.29
C SER A 7 3.14 -23.00 -13.01
N ARG A 8 4.15 -22.17 -12.63
CA ARG A 8 3.98 -20.72 -12.40
C ARG A 8 3.34 -19.98 -13.59
N ARG A 9 3.52 -20.48 -14.82
CA ARG A 9 2.92 -19.91 -16.02
C ARG A 9 1.41 -20.19 -16.13
N GLU A 10 0.97 -21.36 -15.71
CA GLU A 10 -0.46 -21.72 -15.73
C GLU A 10 -1.26 -20.99 -14.66
N PHE A 11 -0.64 -20.71 -13.50
CA PHE A 11 -1.26 -19.90 -12.46
C PHE A 11 -1.45 -18.44 -12.89
N SER A 12 -0.50 -17.86 -13.63
CA SER A 12 -0.59 -16.47 -14.13
C SER A 12 -1.64 -16.30 -15.23
N LEU A 13 -1.85 -17.29 -16.09
CA LEU A 13 -2.86 -17.23 -17.17
C LEU A 13 -4.29 -17.46 -16.66
N GLY A 14 -4.47 -18.24 -15.62
CA GLY A 14 -5.78 -18.51 -15.04
C GLY A 14 -6.40 -17.32 -14.31
N MET A 15 -5.60 -16.43 -13.73
CA MET A 15 -6.08 -15.23 -13.06
C MET A 15 -6.46 -14.08 -14.03
N LEU A 16 -5.96 -14.08 -15.25
CA LEU A 16 -6.24 -13.04 -16.24
C LEU A 16 -7.52 -13.27 -17.06
N ALA A 17 -8.05 -14.50 -17.07
CA ALA A 17 -9.19 -14.86 -17.93
C ALA A 17 -10.55 -14.85 -17.22
N GLY A 18 -10.62 -14.66 -15.91
CA GLY A 18 -11.85 -14.84 -15.11
C GLY A 18 -12.64 -13.58 -14.76
N GLY A 19 -12.20 -12.38 -15.10
CA GLY A 19 -12.66 -11.16 -14.41
C GLY A 19 -13.41 -10.11 -15.20
N CYS A 20 -13.64 -10.22 -16.51
CA CYS A 20 -14.20 -9.08 -17.27
C CYS A 20 -15.32 -9.38 -18.26
N PHE A 21 -16.04 -10.48 -18.13
CA PHE A 21 -17.15 -10.79 -19.04
C PHE A 21 -18.51 -10.87 -18.35
N ALA A 22 -18.96 -9.84 -17.69
CA ALA A 22 -20.39 -9.63 -17.48
C ALA A 22 -20.66 -8.19 -17.05
N LEU A 23 -21.54 -7.53 -17.80
CA LEU A 23 -22.11 -6.22 -17.60
C LEU A 23 -21.27 -5.07 -18.18
N GLY A 24 -21.58 -4.76 -19.43
CA GLY A 24 -21.05 -3.62 -20.16
C GLY A 24 -21.20 -2.30 -19.43
N CYS A 25 -20.11 -1.82 -18.88
CA CYS A 25 -19.99 -0.46 -18.39
C CYS A 25 -19.49 0.40 -19.57
N PRO A 26 -20.29 1.32 -20.15
CA PRO A 26 -19.91 2.09 -21.33
C PRO A 26 -18.65 2.95 -21.13
N GLY A 27 -18.21 3.14 -19.89
CA GLY A 27 -17.03 3.93 -19.54
C GLY A 27 -15.69 3.19 -19.56
N CYS A 28 -15.69 1.84 -19.72
CA CYS A 28 -14.46 1.05 -19.69
C CYS A 28 -13.70 0.98 -21.03
N LEU A 29 -14.29 1.50 -22.12
CA LEU A 29 -13.72 1.41 -23.47
C LEU A 29 -12.95 2.64 -23.94
N SER A 30 -12.91 3.73 -23.16
CA SER A 30 -12.10 4.89 -23.50
C SER A 30 -10.65 4.68 -23.06
N GLY A 31 -9.82 4.31 -24.00
CA GLY A 31 -8.41 3.99 -23.84
C GLY A 31 -7.61 5.01 -23.05
N GLY A 32 -6.94 4.57 -22.04
CA GLY A 32 -5.97 5.36 -21.27
C GLY A 32 -5.45 4.63 -20.07
N ARG A 33 -4.29 4.05 -20.24
CA ARG A 33 -3.25 3.83 -19.24
C ARG A 33 -3.70 3.56 -17.80
N GLY A 34 -3.63 2.29 -17.41
CA GLY A 34 -3.71 1.83 -16.03
C GLY A 34 -5.09 1.26 -15.70
N LEU A 35 -5.07 0.14 -15.01
CA LEU A 35 -6.22 -0.41 -14.30
C LEU A 35 -6.76 0.67 -13.35
N ARG A 36 -7.73 1.43 -13.79
CA ARG A 36 -8.41 2.38 -12.94
C ARG A 36 -9.41 1.62 -12.09
N TYR A 37 -9.10 1.50 -10.84
CA TYR A 37 -10.02 0.99 -9.85
C TYR A 37 -11.32 1.76 -9.90
N ALA A 38 -12.40 1.03 -10.13
CA ALA A 38 -13.78 1.39 -10.00
C ALA A 38 -14.33 2.48 -10.95
N CYS A 39 -15.28 2.10 -11.75
CA CYS A 39 -16.10 3.00 -12.55
C CYS A 39 -16.89 4.06 -11.75
N LYS A 40 -16.90 4.00 -10.43
CA LYS A 40 -17.62 4.93 -9.54
C LYS A 40 -16.80 5.50 -8.39
N GLY A 41 -15.49 5.34 -8.42
CA GLY A 41 -14.65 5.93 -7.37
C GLY A 41 -14.64 5.19 -6.03
N GLU A 42 -15.35 4.08 -5.91
CA GLU A 42 -15.30 3.24 -4.71
C GLU A 42 -14.15 2.23 -4.85
N LEU A 43 -13.19 2.29 -3.95
CA LEU A 43 -12.26 1.19 -3.75
C LEU A 43 -13.04 0.02 -3.14
N HIS A 44 -12.71 -1.20 -3.53
CA HIS A 44 -13.30 -2.37 -2.91
C HIS A 44 -12.83 -2.46 -1.47
N ARG A 45 -13.64 -1.98 -0.55
CA ARG A 45 -13.33 -1.93 0.89
C ARG A 45 -12.96 -3.30 1.46
N ASP A 46 -13.50 -4.37 0.90
CA ASP A 46 -13.14 -5.74 1.27
C ASP A 46 -11.68 -6.10 0.93
N PHE A 47 -11.00 -5.29 0.10
CA PHE A 47 -9.60 -5.48 -0.19
C PHE A 47 -8.70 -5.28 1.05
N HIS A 48 -9.11 -4.41 1.97
CA HIS A 48 -8.40 -4.23 3.24
C HIS A 48 -8.43 -5.50 4.10
N ALA A 49 -9.56 -6.20 4.12
CA ALA A 49 -9.66 -7.49 4.81
C ALA A 49 -8.74 -8.53 4.17
N SER A 50 -8.72 -8.61 2.84
CA SER A 50 -7.86 -9.55 2.10
C SER A 50 -6.37 -9.28 2.33
N ILE A 51 -5.95 -8.01 2.42
CA ILE A 51 -4.57 -7.65 2.76
C ILE A 51 -4.25 -8.12 4.19
N LEU A 52 -5.15 -7.85 5.14
CA LEU A 52 -4.96 -8.27 6.52
C LEU A 52 -4.85 -9.79 6.65
N ASP A 53 -5.73 -10.53 5.99
CA ASP A 53 -5.69 -11.99 5.97
C ASP A 53 -4.39 -12.52 5.38
N GLY A 54 -3.91 -11.92 4.30
CA GLY A 54 -2.61 -12.25 3.70
C GLY A 54 -1.44 -11.99 4.65
N VAL A 55 -1.43 -10.84 5.31
CA VAL A 55 -0.40 -10.50 6.31
C VAL A 55 -0.47 -11.44 7.52
N ASN A 56 -1.67 -11.72 8.02
CA ASN A 56 -1.86 -12.67 9.12
C ASN A 56 -1.35 -14.06 8.75
N TYR A 57 -1.72 -14.56 7.57
CA TYR A 57 -1.27 -15.84 7.07
C TYR A 57 0.25 -15.96 7.03
N LEU A 58 0.92 -14.93 6.52
CA LEU A 58 2.39 -14.90 6.46
C LEU A 58 3.01 -14.90 7.87
N LEU A 59 2.50 -14.06 8.75
CA LEU A 59 3.02 -13.95 10.12
C LEU A 59 2.81 -15.24 10.91
N ASP A 60 1.63 -15.84 10.81
CA ASP A 60 1.24 -17.01 11.61
C ASP A 60 1.89 -18.31 11.10
N ASN A 61 2.16 -18.44 9.80
CA ASN A 61 2.72 -19.66 9.20
C ASN A 61 4.21 -19.60 8.88
N TYR A 62 4.75 -18.41 8.62
CA TYR A 62 6.14 -18.25 8.15
C TYR A 62 6.96 -17.28 9.01
N GLY A 63 6.31 -16.58 9.93
CA GLY A 63 6.94 -15.63 10.82
C GLY A 63 7.23 -14.25 10.21
N GLU A 64 7.72 -13.35 11.05
CA GLU A 64 7.92 -11.94 10.70
C GLU A 64 8.94 -11.73 9.57
N ALA A 65 10.02 -12.50 9.55
CA ALA A 65 11.07 -12.36 8.55
C ALA A 65 10.53 -12.62 7.12
N ALA A 66 9.74 -13.67 6.93
CA ALA A 66 9.11 -13.98 5.65
C ALA A 66 8.07 -12.92 5.25
N ALA A 67 7.25 -12.46 6.19
CA ALA A 67 6.27 -11.40 5.94
C ALA A 67 6.96 -10.08 5.54
N ARG A 68 8.05 -9.70 6.21
CA ARG A 68 8.87 -8.54 5.85
C ARG A 68 9.46 -8.67 4.43
N GLU A 69 9.97 -9.85 4.08
CA GLU A 69 10.52 -10.07 2.72
C GLU A 69 9.45 -9.90 1.65
N VAL A 70 8.26 -10.49 1.81
CA VAL A 70 7.15 -10.33 0.87
C VAL A 70 6.74 -8.87 0.71
N LEU A 71 6.60 -8.14 1.81
CA LEU A 71 6.25 -6.72 1.79
C LEU A 71 7.37 -5.88 1.14
N SER A 72 8.64 -6.21 1.40
CA SER A 72 9.77 -5.53 0.78
C SER A 72 9.84 -5.80 -0.73
N VAL A 73 9.56 -7.02 -1.18
CA VAL A 73 9.40 -7.33 -2.61
C VAL A 73 8.25 -6.53 -3.22
N THR A 74 7.13 -6.43 -2.52
CA THR A 74 5.99 -5.61 -2.96
C THR A 74 6.39 -4.16 -3.14
N ALA A 75 7.14 -3.58 -2.21
CA ALA A 75 7.66 -2.22 -2.33
C ALA A 75 8.57 -2.05 -3.56
N ARG A 76 9.45 -3.04 -3.82
CA ARG A 76 10.38 -2.99 -4.94
C ARG A 76 9.70 -3.15 -6.31
N GLU A 77 8.73 -4.05 -6.40
CA GLU A 77 8.16 -4.46 -7.69
C GLU A 77 6.85 -3.70 -8.01
N VAL A 78 5.93 -3.63 -7.07
CA VAL A 78 4.62 -2.98 -7.29
C VAL A 78 4.77 -1.47 -7.26
N TYR A 79 5.56 -0.93 -6.32
CA TYR A 79 5.78 0.50 -6.15
C TYR A 79 7.11 0.98 -6.75
N ARG A 80 7.63 0.30 -7.76
CA ARG A 80 8.93 0.59 -8.38
C ARG A 80 9.07 2.05 -8.80
N THR A 81 8.10 2.60 -9.51
CA THR A 81 8.14 3.99 -10.00
C THR A 81 8.24 4.99 -8.85
N MET A 82 7.46 4.79 -7.80
CA MET A 82 7.51 5.64 -6.60
C MET A 82 8.88 5.55 -5.92
N ARG A 83 9.41 4.32 -5.75
CA ARG A 83 10.73 4.08 -5.16
C ARG A 83 11.85 4.73 -5.98
N GLU A 84 11.82 4.63 -7.31
CA GLU A 84 12.78 5.28 -8.20
C GLU A 84 12.73 6.80 -8.09
N LYS A 85 11.55 7.40 -7.95
CA LYS A 85 11.42 8.84 -7.74
C LYS A 85 11.94 9.27 -6.38
N LEU A 86 11.59 8.53 -5.32
CA LEU A 86 12.13 8.77 -3.98
C LEU A 86 13.67 8.68 -3.95
N SER A 87 14.27 7.70 -4.63
CA SER A 87 15.73 7.55 -4.67
C SER A 87 16.44 8.72 -5.34
N ARG A 88 15.75 9.41 -6.25
CA ARG A 88 16.23 10.65 -6.90
C ARG A 88 15.90 11.92 -6.11
N GLY A 89 15.35 11.79 -4.92
CA GLY A 89 14.99 12.92 -4.06
C GLY A 89 13.66 13.59 -4.40
N ALA A 90 12.81 12.95 -5.23
CA ALA A 90 11.48 13.44 -5.58
C ALA A 90 10.41 12.72 -4.75
N SER A 91 9.70 13.48 -3.91
CA SER A 91 8.66 12.96 -2.99
C SER A 91 7.23 13.14 -3.51
N SER A 92 7.04 13.95 -4.55
CA SER A 92 5.72 14.35 -5.03
C SER A 92 4.79 13.17 -5.34
N GLU A 93 5.31 12.10 -5.94
CA GLU A 93 4.49 10.93 -6.26
C GLU A 93 3.93 10.21 -5.03
N LEU A 94 4.72 10.11 -3.96
CA LEU A 94 4.24 9.55 -2.70
C LEU A 94 3.15 10.43 -2.09
N VAL A 95 3.35 11.75 -2.12
CA VAL A 95 2.41 12.74 -1.59
C VAL A 95 1.10 12.72 -2.38
N GLU A 96 1.18 12.70 -3.69
CA GLU A 96 0.02 12.57 -4.56
C GLU A 96 -0.70 11.24 -4.38
N TRP A 97 0.04 10.14 -4.17
CA TRP A 97 -0.55 8.84 -3.89
C TRP A 97 -1.31 8.83 -2.56
N TRP A 98 -0.77 9.44 -1.49
CA TRP A 98 -1.47 9.60 -0.22
C TRP A 98 -2.79 10.37 -0.39
N ARG A 99 -2.72 11.53 -1.07
CA ARG A 99 -3.89 12.36 -1.35
C ARG A 99 -4.95 11.58 -2.12
N TYR A 100 -4.55 11.00 -3.24
CA TYR A 100 -5.44 10.23 -4.10
C TYR A 100 -6.13 9.07 -3.35
N TYR A 101 -5.36 8.30 -2.58
CA TYR A 101 -5.87 7.16 -1.83
C TYR A 101 -6.89 7.60 -0.77
N LEU A 102 -6.54 8.59 0.06
CA LEU A 102 -7.39 9.03 1.15
C LEU A 102 -8.66 9.74 0.67
N GLU A 103 -8.58 10.54 -0.39
CA GLU A 103 -9.76 11.17 -1.00
C GLU A 103 -10.73 10.11 -1.54
N ARG A 104 -10.24 9.09 -2.19
CA ARG A 104 -11.08 8.00 -2.72
C ARG A 104 -11.71 7.14 -1.64
N GLU A 105 -11.02 6.92 -0.55
CA GLU A 105 -11.51 6.14 0.59
C GLU A 105 -12.40 6.96 1.54
N GLY A 106 -12.51 8.25 1.32
CA GLY A 106 -13.24 9.16 2.20
C GLY A 106 -12.55 9.34 3.55
N GLY A 107 -11.23 9.26 3.57
CA GLY A 107 -10.42 9.44 4.77
C GLY A 107 -10.40 10.90 5.23
N VAL A 108 -10.42 11.10 6.55
CA VAL A 108 -10.17 12.41 7.15
C VAL A 108 -8.68 12.54 7.39
N TYR A 109 -8.04 13.51 6.75
CA TYR A 109 -6.59 13.66 6.83
C TYR A 109 -6.14 15.12 6.78
N ARG A 110 -4.94 15.36 7.25
CA ARG A 110 -4.16 16.59 7.05
C ARG A 110 -2.84 16.23 6.40
N LEU A 111 -2.46 16.96 5.37
CA LEU A 111 -1.21 16.80 4.65
C LEU A 111 -0.46 18.13 4.66
N GLU A 112 0.76 18.11 5.19
CA GLU A 112 1.67 19.25 5.26
C GLU A 112 2.91 18.92 4.42
N GLU A 113 3.28 19.83 3.52
CA GLU A 113 4.40 19.65 2.60
C GLU A 113 5.48 20.72 2.86
N GLY A 114 6.72 20.27 2.99
CA GLY A 114 7.89 21.15 3.12
C GLY A 114 8.52 21.45 1.76
N SER A 115 9.14 22.61 1.64
CA SER A 115 9.85 23.02 0.42
C SER A 115 11.07 22.16 0.08
N ASP A 116 11.58 21.41 1.05
CA ASP A 116 12.68 20.45 0.92
C ASP A 116 12.25 19.06 0.44
N GLY A 117 10.96 18.88 0.14
CA GLY A 117 10.35 17.61 -0.24
C GLY A 117 9.97 16.74 0.96
N SER A 118 10.08 17.24 2.19
CA SER A 118 9.50 16.59 3.37
C SER A 118 7.98 16.69 3.35
N ALA A 119 7.31 15.77 4.04
CA ALA A 119 5.85 15.80 4.18
C ALA A 119 5.40 15.12 5.46
N VAL A 120 4.30 15.57 6.02
CA VAL A 120 3.63 14.94 7.17
C VAL A 120 2.19 14.69 6.79
N LEU A 121 1.80 13.42 6.79
CA LEU A 121 0.43 12.99 6.65
C LEU A 121 -0.10 12.58 8.02
N SER A 122 -1.15 13.24 8.49
CA SER A 122 -1.91 12.85 9.69
C SER A 122 -3.27 12.34 9.24
N VAL A 123 -3.65 11.13 9.65
CA VAL A 123 -4.92 10.48 9.29
C VAL A 123 -5.71 10.25 10.55
N ASP A 124 -6.90 10.80 10.61
CA ASP A 124 -7.84 10.61 11.71
C ASP A 124 -8.84 9.50 11.32
N GLY A 125 -8.86 8.39 12.07
CA GLY A 125 -9.74 7.26 11.76
C GLY A 125 -9.44 6.67 10.38
N GLY A 126 -8.26 6.09 10.21
CA GLY A 126 -7.83 5.53 8.92
C GLY A 126 -8.93 4.69 8.26
N PRO A 127 -9.32 4.97 6.99
CA PRO A 127 -10.49 4.35 6.36
C PRO A 127 -10.41 2.82 6.33
N ALA A 128 -9.22 2.25 6.21
CA ALA A 128 -9.01 0.81 6.30
C ALA A 128 -9.35 0.26 7.70
N LEU A 129 -8.88 0.93 8.76
CA LEU A 129 -9.15 0.51 10.14
C LEU A 129 -10.62 0.64 10.48
N ALA A 130 -11.25 1.76 10.14
CA ALA A 130 -12.68 2.00 10.35
C ALA A 130 -13.55 0.95 9.61
N HIS A 131 -13.14 0.53 8.41
CA HIS A 131 -13.83 -0.52 7.67
C HIS A 131 -13.72 -1.88 8.37
N LEU A 132 -12.52 -2.26 8.82
CA LEU A 132 -12.27 -3.51 9.53
C LEU A 132 -13.05 -3.56 10.85
N GLU A 133 -13.03 -2.49 11.64
CA GLU A 133 -13.81 -2.36 12.88
C GLU A 133 -15.31 -2.53 12.64
N LYS A 134 -15.85 -1.84 11.64
CA LYS A 134 -17.27 -1.94 11.25
C LYS A 134 -17.67 -3.37 10.88
N ARG A 135 -16.74 -4.16 10.36
CA ARG A 135 -16.93 -5.56 10.00
C ARG A 135 -16.67 -6.53 11.16
N GLY A 136 -16.26 -6.02 12.32
CA GLY A 136 -15.88 -6.85 13.47
C GLY A 136 -14.58 -7.63 13.25
N ILE A 137 -13.75 -7.21 12.29
CA ILE A 137 -12.47 -7.85 11.99
C ILE A 137 -11.40 -7.27 12.91
N SER A 138 -10.86 -8.12 13.76
CA SER A 138 -9.76 -7.77 14.67
C SER A 138 -8.41 -7.76 13.93
N GLY A 139 -7.42 -7.09 14.51
CA GLY A 139 -6.04 -7.13 14.00
C GLY A 139 -5.63 -5.94 13.11
N GLY A 140 -6.39 -4.85 13.13
CA GLY A 140 -6.08 -3.64 12.37
C GLY A 140 -4.67 -3.09 12.59
N ARG A 141 -4.06 -3.30 13.76
CA ARG A 141 -2.65 -2.94 14.04
C ARG A 141 -1.65 -3.65 13.15
N ARG A 142 -1.97 -4.85 12.64
CA ARG A 142 -1.13 -5.55 11.66
C ARG A 142 -1.12 -4.85 10.29
N VAL A 143 -2.18 -4.13 9.94
CA VAL A 143 -2.21 -3.26 8.75
C VAL A 143 -1.21 -2.11 8.91
N CYS A 144 -1.17 -1.48 10.09
CA CYS A 144 -0.20 -0.41 10.39
C CYS A 144 1.23 -0.96 10.37
N TRP A 145 1.46 -2.15 10.92
CA TRP A 145 2.74 -2.82 10.84
C TRP A 145 3.17 -3.09 9.40
N ALA A 146 2.27 -3.63 8.56
CA ALA A 146 2.55 -3.88 7.14
C ALA A 146 2.87 -2.58 6.38
N THR A 147 2.12 -1.51 6.66
CA THR A 147 2.37 -0.18 6.08
C THR A 147 3.74 0.36 6.52
N ARG A 148 4.14 0.15 7.77
CA ARG A 148 5.45 0.55 8.27
C ARG A 148 6.57 -0.17 7.52
N VAL A 149 6.46 -1.48 7.34
CA VAL A 149 7.44 -2.29 6.59
C VAL A 149 7.54 -1.85 5.12
N LEU A 150 6.39 -1.61 4.48
CA LEU A 150 6.36 -1.06 3.11
C LEU A 150 7.05 0.30 3.03
N ASN A 151 6.76 1.20 3.95
CA ASN A 151 7.36 2.54 4.02
C ASN A 151 8.89 2.47 4.19
N GLU A 152 9.37 1.61 5.08
CA GLU A 152 10.80 1.35 5.28
C GLU A 152 11.46 0.90 3.96
N ALA A 153 10.85 -0.04 3.26
CA ALA A 153 11.37 -0.58 2.01
C ALA A 153 11.30 0.44 0.85
N LEU A 154 10.25 1.27 0.79
CA LEU A 154 10.13 2.35 -0.19
C LEU A 154 11.24 3.39 -0.04
N ALA A 155 11.56 3.76 1.20
CA ALA A 155 12.53 4.81 1.49
C ALA A 155 13.98 4.30 1.66
N ALA A 156 14.23 2.99 1.57
CA ALA A 156 15.51 2.38 1.92
C ALA A 156 16.71 3.03 1.20
N ASP A 157 16.64 3.14 -0.13
CA ASP A 157 17.71 3.65 -1.00
C ASP A 157 17.46 5.11 -1.42
N SER A 158 16.71 5.86 -0.62
CA SER A 158 16.39 7.26 -0.91
C SER A 158 17.06 8.20 0.09
N PRO A 159 17.19 9.50 -0.22
CA PRO A 159 17.63 10.51 0.74
C PRO A 159 16.54 10.81 1.81
N PHE A 160 15.47 10.03 1.84
CA PHE A 160 14.38 10.21 2.78
C PHE A 160 14.30 9.07 3.79
N ARG A 161 13.75 9.41 4.95
CA ARG A 161 13.25 8.49 5.96
C ARG A 161 11.73 8.61 6.00
N LEU A 162 11.03 7.49 5.90
CA LEU A 162 9.57 7.42 5.96
C LEU A 162 9.17 6.61 7.20
N VAL A 163 8.55 7.28 8.16
CA VAL A 163 8.17 6.69 9.46
C VAL A 163 6.66 6.74 9.62
N LEU A 164 6.08 5.66 10.12
CA LEU A 164 4.68 5.60 10.53
C LEU A 164 4.61 5.49 12.06
N GLU A 165 3.86 6.38 12.67
CA GLU A 165 3.53 6.42 14.10
C GLU A 165 2.02 6.18 14.23
N GLU A 166 1.62 5.27 15.11
CA GLU A 166 0.22 5.05 15.46
C GLU A 166 -0.23 6.12 16.47
N THR A 167 -1.44 6.63 16.32
CA THR A 167 -2.06 7.60 17.22
C THR A 167 -3.38 7.04 17.77
N ASP A 168 -4.00 7.70 18.76
CA ASP A 168 -5.25 7.27 19.42
C ASP A 168 -6.46 7.25 18.47
N GLY A 169 -6.42 7.32 17.28
CA GLY A 169 -7.54 7.26 16.32
C GLY A 169 -7.10 7.09 14.90
N GLY A 170 -5.79 6.93 14.66
CA GLY A 170 -5.31 6.84 13.31
C GLY A 170 -3.81 6.62 13.22
N CYS A 171 -3.16 7.33 12.31
CA CYS A 171 -1.71 7.26 12.16
C CYS A 171 -1.14 8.58 11.65
N ARG A 172 0.15 8.76 11.91
CA ARG A 172 0.95 9.83 11.31
C ARG A 172 2.08 9.21 10.50
N GLN A 173 2.19 9.58 9.24
CA GLN A 173 3.32 9.23 8.39
C GLN A 173 4.17 10.47 8.16
N ARG A 174 5.47 10.34 8.41
CA ARG A 174 6.42 11.45 8.25
C ARG A 174 7.49 11.05 7.25
N LEU A 175 7.55 11.79 6.16
CA LEU A 175 8.64 11.77 5.21
C LEU A 175 9.59 12.92 5.54
N SER A 176 10.83 12.62 5.90
CA SER A 176 11.85 13.62 6.20
C SER A 176 13.14 13.29 5.47
N ARG A 177 13.95 14.30 5.13
CA ARG A 177 15.29 14.04 4.61
C ARG A 177 16.16 13.37 5.67
N LYS A 178 16.97 12.43 5.23
CA LYS A 178 18.06 11.90 6.06
C LYS A 178 19.08 13.03 6.23
N THR A 179 19.38 13.37 7.45
CA THR A 179 20.48 14.32 7.72
C THR A 179 21.79 13.62 7.50
N ASP A 180 22.63 14.14 6.62
CA ASP A 180 24.01 13.71 6.48
C ASP A 180 24.73 14.03 7.78
N GLY A 181 24.94 13.06 8.63
CA GLY A 181 25.72 13.27 9.84
C GLY A 181 25.11 12.65 11.09
N GLY A 182 25.50 11.44 11.35
CA GLY A 182 25.17 10.73 12.58
C GLY A 182 25.64 9.30 12.56
N ALA A 183 26.86 9.06 12.09
CA ALA A 183 27.58 7.91 12.57
C ALA A 183 27.95 8.22 14.03
N VAL A 184 27.22 7.60 14.96
CA VAL A 184 27.66 7.47 16.36
C VAL A 184 28.10 6.04 16.56
#